data_2701a7155b51a50e6a29a795df4da190
#
_entry.id   2701a7155b51a50e6a29a795df4da190
#
_cell.length_a   1.000
_cell.length_b   1.000
_cell.length_c   1.000
_cell.angle_alpha   90.00
_cell.angle_beta   90.00
_cell.angle_gamma   90.00
#
_symmetry.space_group_name_H-M   'P 1'
#
loop_
_entity.id
_entity.type
_entity.pdbx_description
1 polymer ?
#
loop_
_entity_poly.entity_id
_entity_poly.type
_entity_poly.pdbx_seq_one_letter_code
_entity_poly.pdbx_strand_id
1 'polypeptide(L)'
;ELNFSEFPIIIVNLTGDVPERTMTRVAKKLQEEIEAMDAVLEAVISGDREEMVEVIIDPLRLESYNVTAGELINVVQNNNQLIAAGEVDSKQGTFSVKIPSSFNETQDIYDLPVKTNGDRIITLGDLAQIKLTFVDRSGTARFNGKNTVALQVVKRKGFNLIGTAKEVRLLVEKESQSWPSNLKAAVDVGTSNDQSRVVDSMVRQLEGSVLTAIALVMIVVLTSLGTRAALLVGFSIPTSFLLCFVLLGLMGVTISNIVMFGLILAVGMLVDGAIVVVEYADKRISQGTGPMKAYVEAAKRMFWPVVSSTATTLCAFLPMLFWPGVPGQFMGMLPVTLIFVLSASLIVALIYLPILGGVSGRLSRFFENSSNLLRDILPWFIRLPLVPLVICLLCLSILQVVNPSLLLNIDPKEAGPMANLPGVLMFILSAFMASIVLGSVEIKKRQKNVQAGYRRTPFGYFIKFIAGNPIMPLIAIGGVIGFTSFIFTTFGKNNYGVEFFVEGEPEQAIVYVKARGNLSLTEKDILVRQ
;
A
#
# COMPACT_ATOMS: atom_id res chain seq x y z
N GLU A 1 0.41 -11.96 -22.11
CA GLU A 1 -0.25 -11.28 -20.97
C GLU A 1 0.84 -10.73 -20.05
N LEU A 2 0.80 -9.44 -19.78
CA LEU A 2 1.66 -8.83 -18.76
C LEU A 2 1.03 -9.11 -17.39
N ASN A 3 1.63 -10.03 -16.65
CA ASN A 3 1.18 -10.36 -15.29
C ASN A 3 1.98 -9.51 -14.29
N PHE A 4 1.39 -8.43 -13.81
CA PHE A 4 2.03 -7.52 -12.85
C PHE A 4 2.34 -8.18 -11.49
N SER A 5 1.75 -9.34 -11.18
CA SER A 5 2.07 -10.08 -9.96
C SER A 5 3.40 -10.84 -10.03
N GLU A 6 4.00 -10.96 -11.21
CA GLU A 6 5.30 -11.60 -11.45
C GLU A 6 6.48 -10.59 -11.47
N PHE A 7 6.21 -9.31 -11.23
CA PHE A 7 7.30 -8.35 -11.06
C PHE A 7 8.00 -8.52 -9.71
N PRO A 8 9.35 -8.38 -9.68
CA PRO A 8 10.10 -8.50 -8.45
C PRO A 8 9.72 -7.38 -7.47
N ILE A 9 9.50 -7.77 -6.21
CA ILE A 9 9.17 -6.83 -5.13
C ILE A 9 10.42 -6.19 -4.51
N ILE A 10 11.55 -6.87 -4.59
CA ILE A 10 12.85 -6.44 -4.11
C ILE A 10 13.93 -7.14 -4.91
N ILE A 11 15.03 -6.45 -5.18
CA ILE A 11 16.21 -7.01 -5.80
C ILE A 11 17.35 -7.00 -4.77
N VAL A 12 17.89 -8.17 -4.47
CA VAL A 12 19.08 -8.32 -3.61
C VAL A 12 20.31 -8.34 -4.50
N ASN A 13 21.23 -7.41 -4.30
CA ASN A 13 22.46 -7.26 -5.08
C ASN A 13 23.65 -7.74 -4.28
N LEU A 14 24.38 -8.71 -4.83
CA LEU A 14 25.64 -9.19 -4.30
C LEU A 14 26.78 -8.55 -5.10
N THR A 15 27.58 -7.72 -4.45
CA THR A 15 28.71 -7.02 -5.07
C THR A 15 30.00 -7.37 -4.36
N GLY A 16 31.10 -7.56 -5.08
CA GLY A 16 32.38 -7.87 -4.45
C GLY A 16 33.43 -8.30 -5.46
N ASP A 17 34.67 -8.27 -5.02
CA ASP A 17 35.82 -8.75 -5.81
C ASP A 17 36.19 -10.18 -5.39
N VAL A 18 35.30 -11.11 -5.73
CA VAL A 18 35.49 -12.54 -5.47
C VAL A 18 35.37 -13.31 -6.81
N PRO A 19 35.98 -14.52 -6.90
CA PRO A 19 35.84 -15.35 -8.09
C PRO A 19 34.36 -15.57 -8.43
N GLU A 20 34.03 -15.50 -9.73
CA GLU A 20 32.66 -15.58 -10.22
C GLU A 20 31.91 -16.83 -9.74
N ARG A 21 32.61 -17.98 -9.72
CA ARG A 21 32.09 -19.24 -9.18
C ARG A 21 31.70 -19.15 -7.71
N THR A 22 32.48 -18.41 -6.91
CA THR A 22 32.16 -18.21 -5.49
C THR A 22 30.93 -17.33 -5.35
N MET A 23 30.83 -16.25 -6.14
CA MET A 23 29.66 -15.36 -6.13
C MET A 23 28.39 -16.10 -6.55
N THR A 24 28.45 -16.89 -7.63
CA THR A 24 27.29 -17.70 -8.11
C THR A 24 26.87 -18.72 -7.06
N ARG A 25 27.82 -19.37 -6.37
CA ARG A 25 27.51 -20.33 -5.31
C ARG A 25 26.80 -19.66 -4.13
N VAL A 26 27.28 -18.49 -3.72
CA VAL A 26 26.64 -17.70 -2.67
C VAL A 26 25.23 -17.28 -3.08
N ALA A 27 25.07 -16.82 -4.33
CA ALA A 27 23.78 -16.44 -4.88
C ALA A 27 22.80 -17.62 -4.91
N LYS A 28 23.23 -18.81 -5.38
CA LYS A 28 22.39 -20.01 -5.41
C LYS A 28 21.95 -20.46 -4.01
N LYS A 29 22.87 -20.47 -3.04
CA LYS A 29 22.51 -20.78 -1.65
C LYS A 29 21.48 -19.79 -1.10
N LEU A 30 21.68 -18.51 -1.36
CA LEU A 30 20.75 -17.48 -0.92
C LEU A 30 19.40 -17.58 -1.64
N GLN A 31 19.40 -17.96 -2.92
CA GLN A 31 18.19 -18.26 -3.70
C GLN A 31 17.37 -19.39 -3.04
N GLU A 32 18.03 -20.51 -2.71
CA GLU A 32 17.37 -21.67 -2.08
C GLU A 32 16.71 -21.27 -0.74
N GLU A 33 17.40 -20.49 0.08
CA GLU A 33 16.88 -20.02 1.36
C GLU A 33 15.71 -19.03 1.20
N ILE A 34 15.77 -18.16 0.18
CA ILE A 34 14.69 -17.21 -0.13
C ILE A 34 13.47 -17.95 -0.70
N GLU A 35 13.67 -18.91 -1.60
CA GLU A 35 12.59 -19.72 -2.19
C GLU A 35 11.93 -20.68 -1.19
N ALA A 36 12.64 -21.04 -0.11
CA ALA A 36 12.05 -21.82 0.99
C ALA A 36 11.01 -21.05 1.80
N MET A 37 10.92 -19.73 1.62
CA MET A 37 9.90 -18.91 2.30
C MET A 37 8.53 -19.10 1.64
N ASP A 38 7.49 -19.36 2.43
CA ASP A 38 6.11 -19.56 1.93
C ASP A 38 5.57 -18.38 1.10
N ALA A 39 6.02 -17.17 1.41
CA ALA A 39 5.58 -15.94 0.77
C ALA A 39 6.25 -15.67 -0.58
N VAL A 40 7.34 -16.36 -0.91
CA VAL A 40 8.10 -16.19 -2.15
C VAL A 40 7.62 -17.19 -3.20
N LEU A 41 7.43 -16.71 -4.42
CA LEU A 41 7.11 -17.54 -5.57
C LEU A 41 8.40 -18.12 -6.19
N GLU A 42 9.34 -17.23 -6.45
CA GLU A 42 10.64 -17.55 -7.06
C GLU A 42 11.65 -16.43 -6.75
N ALA A 43 12.92 -16.74 -6.84
CA ALA A 43 14.02 -15.79 -6.77
C ALA A 43 14.95 -16.00 -7.98
N VAL A 44 14.87 -15.12 -8.97
CA VAL A 44 15.62 -15.26 -10.24
C VAL A 44 16.99 -14.62 -10.11
N ILE A 45 18.05 -15.40 -10.37
CA ILE A 45 19.42 -14.89 -10.42
C ILE A 45 19.65 -14.19 -11.77
N SER A 46 20.27 -13.03 -11.74
CA SER A 46 20.64 -12.24 -12.93
C SER A 46 22.06 -11.71 -12.80
N GLY A 47 22.77 -11.62 -13.92
CA GLY A 47 24.14 -11.11 -13.95
C GLY A 47 25.22 -12.16 -13.65
N ASP A 48 24.83 -13.40 -13.40
CA ASP A 48 25.71 -14.56 -13.34
C ASP A 48 26.00 -15.11 -14.74
N ARG A 49 26.88 -16.07 -14.81
CA ARG A 49 27.18 -16.85 -16.01
C ARG A 49 26.94 -18.33 -15.70
N GLU A 50 26.36 -19.01 -16.66
CA GLU A 50 26.21 -20.46 -16.55
C GLU A 50 27.57 -21.13 -16.57
N GLU A 51 27.77 -22.07 -15.65
CA GLU A 51 28.96 -22.92 -15.65
C GLU A 51 28.85 -23.92 -16.79
N MET A 52 29.94 -24.10 -17.55
CA MET A 52 30.04 -25.09 -18.61
C MET A 52 31.33 -25.89 -18.51
N VAL A 53 31.30 -27.08 -19.09
CA VAL A 53 32.47 -27.91 -19.31
C VAL A 53 32.93 -27.69 -20.76
N GLU A 54 34.11 -27.12 -20.92
CA GLU A 54 34.76 -26.96 -22.20
C GLU A 54 35.67 -28.18 -22.45
N VAL A 55 35.43 -28.86 -23.55
CA VAL A 55 36.24 -30.02 -23.99
C VAL A 55 37.05 -29.60 -25.20
N ILE A 56 38.34 -29.35 -25.00
CA ILE A 56 39.28 -28.98 -26.07
C ILE A 56 39.92 -30.23 -26.61
N ILE A 57 39.51 -30.58 -27.82
CA ILE A 57 39.96 -31.81 -28.50
C ILE A 57 41.33 -31.56 -29.12
N ASP A 58 42.26 -32.53 -28.93
CA ASP A 58 43.54 -32.56 -29.62
C ASP A 58 43.46 -33.41 -30.89
N PRO A 59 43.53 -32.81 -32.09
CA PRO A 59 43.41 -33.53 -33.35
C PRO A 59 44.48 -34.62 -33.55
N LEU A 60 45.70 -34.36 -33.04
CA LEU A 60 46.80 -35.33 -33.17
C LEU A 60 46.57 -36.57 -32.30
N ARG A 61 45.98 -36.39 -31.12
CA ARG A 61 45.58 -37.50 -30.27
C ARG A 61 44.42 -38.30 -30.88
N LEU A 62 43.42 -37.64 -31.48
CA LEU A 62 42.34 -38.34 -32.20
C LEU A 62 42.90 -39.25 -33.28
N GLU A 63 43.83 -38.73 -34.09
CA GLU A 63 44.45 -39.46 -35.17
C GLU A 63 45.28 -40.64 -34.62
N SER A 64 46.09 -40.43 -33.60
CA SER A 64 46.93 -41.45 -32.97
C SER A 64 46.14 -42.62 -32.40
N TYR A 65 44.95 -42.38 -31.85
CA TYR A 65 44.04 -43.38 -31.31
C TYR A 65 42.98 -43.87 -32.31
N ASN A 66 43.03 -43.40 -33.57
CA ASN A 66 42.11 -43.75 -34.65
C ASN A 66 40.62 -43.51 -34.22
N VAL A 67 40.34 -42.35 -33.63
CA VAL A 67 39.01 -41.89 -33.20
C VAL A 67 38.58 -40.74 -34.10
N THR A 68 37.36 -40.77 -34.58
CA THR A 68 36.79 -39.67 -35.37
C THR A 68 36.08 -38.66 -34.48
N ALA A 69 36.02 -37.40 -34.90
CA ALA A 69 35.30 -36.37 -34.18
C ALA A 69 33.79 -36.70 -34.04
N GLY A 70 33.22 -37.38 -35.06
CA GLY A 70 31.83 -37.84 -35.01
C GLY A 70 31.55 -38.89 -33.94
N GLU A 71 32.48 -39.88 -33.79
CA GLU A 71 32.39 -40.89 -32.71
C GLU A 71 32.41 -40.21 -31.34
N LEU A 72 33.32 -39.27 -31.16
CA LEU A 72 33.45 -38.52 -29.92
C LEU A 72 32.17 -37.71 -29.56
N ILE A 73 31.63 -36.97 -30.52
CA ILE A 73 30.40 -36.18 -30.33
C ILE A 73 29.24 -37.12 -29.98
N ASN A 74 29.09 -38.23 -30.69
CA ASN A 74 28.03 -39.20 -30.40
C ASN A 74 28.15 -39.81 -29.01
N VAL A 75 29.36 -40.12 -28.55
CA VAL A 75 29.59 -40.69 -27.22
C VAL A 75 29.21 -39.66 -26.15
N VAL A 76 29.63 -38.39 -26.27
CA VAL A 76 29.28 -37.34 -25.32
C VAL A 76 27.76 -37.08 -25.29
N GLN A 77 27.12 -36.97 -26.46
CA GLN A 77 25.69 -36.76 -26.56
C GLN A 77 24.86 -37.91 -25.97
N ASN A 78 25.24 -39.13 -26.23
CA ASN A 78 24.52 -40.32 -25.76
C ASN A 78 24.66 -40.53 -24.23
N ASN A 79 25.77 -40.08 -23.66
CA ASN A 79 26.04 -40.23 -22.22
C ASN A 79 25.66 -39.00 -21.38
N ASN A 80 25.10 -37.96 -22.02
CA ASN A 80 24.59 -36.77 -21.31
C ASN A 80 23.09 -36.60 -21.57
N GLN A 81 22.31 -37.65 -21.35
CA GLN A 81 20.86 -37.63 -21.54
C GLN A 81 20.15 -38.20 -20.31
N LEU A 82 19.11 -37.47 -19.85
CA LEU A 82 18.22 -37.98 -18.84
C LEU A 82 17.10 -38.79 -19.53
N ILE A 83 17.16 -40.11 -19.45
CA ILE A 83 16.18 -40.97 -20.09
C ILE A 83 15.04 -41.24 -19.11
N ALA A 84 13.83 -40.80 -19.46
CA ALA A 84 12.63 -41.18 -18.72
C ALA A 84 12.28 -42.63 -19.04
N ALA A 85 12.40 -43.53 -18.06
CA ALA A 85 12.16 -44.97 -18.21
C ALA A 85 10.71 -45.39 -17.91
N GLY A 86 9.82 -44.44 -17.70
CA GLY A 86 8.40 -44.66 -17.39
C GLY A 86 8.02 -44.29 -15.97
N GLU A 87 6.84 -44.72 -15.55
CA GLU A 87 6.28 -44.46 -14.22
C GLU A 87 5.93 -45.79 -13.55
N VAL A 88 6.13 -45.87 -12.24
CA VAL A 88 5.74 -47.00 -11.41
C VAL A 88 4.65 -46.54 -10.42
N ASP A 89 3.47 -47.10 -10.59
CA ASP A 89 2.36 -46.86 -9.67
C ASP A 89 2.49 -47.76 -8.46
N SER A 90 2.46 -47.16 -7.29
CA SER A 90 2.43 -47.82 -5.98
C SER A 90 1.24 -47.36 -5.16
N LYS A 91 0.92 -48.08 -4.07
CA LYS A 91 -0.12 -47.65 -3.11
C LYS A 91 0.15 -46.30 -2.44
N GLN A 92 1.37 -45.79 -2.56
CA GLN A 92 1.83 -44.52 -1.96
C GLN A 92 1.96 -43.37 -2.97
N GLY A 93 1.70 -43.62 -4.25
CA GLY A 93 1.78 -42.61 -5.32
C GLY A 93 2.46 -43.14 -6.58
N THR A 94 2.45 -42.35 -7.64
CA THR A 94 3.12 -42.61 -8.92
C THR A 94 4.53 -42.04 -8.88
N PHE A 95 5.52 -42.86 -9.09
CA PHE A 95 6.94 -42.48 -9.11
C PHE A 95 7.50 -42.57 -10.52
N SER A 96 8.06 -41.47 -11.02
CA SER A 96 8.75 -41.50 -12.31
C SER A 96 10.12 -42.17 -12.18
N VAL A 97 10.36 -43.18 -13.01
CA VAL A 97 11.66 -43.88 -13.10
C VAL A 97 12.51 -43.17 -14.15
N LYS A 98 13.69 -42.74 -13.74
CA LYS A 98 14.66 -42.08 -14.62
C LYS A 98 15.95 -42.88 -14.59
N ILE A 99 16.55 -43.11 -15.77
CA ILE A 99 17.89 -43.63 -15.85
C ILE A 99 18.85 -42.46 -15.87
N PRO A 100 19.64 -42.24 -14.80
CA PRO A 100 20.63 -41.18 -14.78
C PRO A 100 21.75 -41.52 -15.77
N SER A 101 21.79 -40.78 -16.84
CA SER A 101 22.87 -40.83 -17.84
C SER A 101 23.43 -39.42 -18.04
N SER A 102 23.56 -38.69 -16.92
CA SER A 102 24.12 -37.34 -16.88
C SER A 102 25.39 -37.33 -16.03
N PHE A 103 26.33 -36.49 -16.39
CA PHE A 103 27.56 -36.32 -15.63
C PHE A 103 27.25 -35.58 -14.31
N ASN A 104 27.64 -36.14 -13.18
CA ASN A 104 27.49 -35.53 -11.86
C ASN A 104 28.78 -34.87 -11.38
N GLU A 105 29.93 -35.50 -11.74
CA GLU A 105 31.25 -35.00 -11.35
C GLU A 105 32.13 -34.79 -12.58
N THR A 106 33.12 -33.93 -12.45
CA THR A 106 34.10 -33.69 -13.53
C THR A 106 34.84 -34.97 -13.91
N GLN A 107 35.06 -35.85 -12.94
CA GLN A 107 35.75 -37.14 -13.15
C GLN A 107 34.98 -38.06 -14.10
N ASP A 108 33.62 -38.05 -14.02
CA ASP A 108 32.79 -38.87 -14.93
C ASP A 108 33.03 -38.51 -16.39
N ILE A 109 33.36 -37.26 -16.67
CA ILE A 109 33.65 -36.75 -18.00
C ILE A 109 35.07 -37.20 -18.46
N TYR A 110 36.05 -37.15 -17.54
CA TYR A 110 37.40 -37.62 -17.83
C TYR A 110 37.44 -39.12 -18.13
N ASP A 111 36.70 -39.92 -17.36
CA ASP A 111 36.68 -41.37 -17.43
C ASP A 111 35.70 -41.91 -18.48
N LEU A 112 35.01 -41.02 -19.23
CA LEU A 112 34.04 -41.38 -20.25
C LEU A 112 34.71 -42.25 -21.33
N PRO A 113 34.31 -43.54 -21.51
CA PRO A 113 34.90 -44.42 -22.50
C PRO A 113 34.44 -44.02 -23.91
N VAL A 114 35.40 -43.67 -24.77
CA VAL A 114 35.14 -43.28 -26.16
C VAL A 114 35.30 -44.45 -27.10
N LYS A 115 36.35 -45.24 -26.93
CA LYS A 115 36.67 -46.38 -27.82
C LYS A 115 37.46 -47.46 -27.09
N THR A 116 37.22 -48.68 -27.44
CA THR A 116 38.02 -49.84 -26.95
C THR A 116 38.98 -50.29 -28.04
N ASN A 117 40.28 -50.35 -27.72
CA ASN A 117 41.31 -50.81 -28.63
C ASN A 117 42.05 -51.98 -27.97
N GLY A 118 41.61 -53.23 -28.30
CA GLY A 118 42.05 -54.41 -27.59
C GLY A 118 41.67 -54.44 -26.14
N ASP A 119 42.61 -54.57 -25.23
CA ASP A 119 42.41 -54.58 -23.79
C ASP A 119 42.44 -53.15 -23.17
N ARG A 120 42.67 -52.11 -23.97
CA ARG A 120 42.78 -50.74 -23.50
C ARG A 120 41.53 -49.94 -23.86
N ILE A 121 40.93 -49.34 -22.83
CA ILE A 121 39.83 -48.39 -22.98
C ILE A 121 40.45 -46.99 -23.17
N ILE A 122 40.05 -46.31 -24.25
CA ILE A 122 40.44 -44.92 -24.52
C ILE A 122 39.35 -44.05 -23.95
N THR A 123 39.71 -43.18 -23.00
CA THR A 123 38.79 -42.26 -22.34
C THR A 123 38.81 -40.89 -22.99
N LEU A 124 37.80 -40.05 -22.68
CA LEU A 124 37.74 -38.67 -23.16
C LEU A 124 38.95 -37.86 -22.65
N GLY A 125 39.41 -38.13 -21.42
CA GLY A 125 40.60 -37.50 -20.84
C GLY A 125 41.90 -37.80 -21.57
N ASP A 126 42.00 -38.96 -22.29
CA ASP A 126 43.14 -39.29 -23.15
C ASP A 126 43.17 -38.44 -24.43
N LEU A 127 41.99 -38.02 -24.91
CA LEU A 127 41.78 -37.34 -26.21
C LEU A 127 41.66 -35.85 -26.15
N ALA A 128 41.23 -35.32 -25.01
CA ALA A 128 40.89 -33.92 -24.87
C ALA A 128 41.35 -33.31 -23.52
N GLN A 129 41.50 -32.02 -23.50
CA GLN A 129 41.68 -31.25 -22.28
C GLN A 129 40.30 -30.76 -21.81
N ILE A 130 39.88 -31.15 -20.61
CA ILE A 130 38.60 -30.81 -20.03
C ILE A 130 38.81 -29.65 -19.05
N LYS A 131 38.07 -28.55 -19.25
CA LYS A 131 38.12 -27.36 -18.39
C LYS A 131 36.73 -26.99 -17.92
N LEU A 132 36.59 -26.77 -16.62
CA LEU A 132 35.41 -26.13 -16.07
C LEU A 132 35.55 -24.60 -16.27
N THR A 133 34.67 -24.04 -17.07
CA THR A 133 34.64 -22.63 -17.45
C THR A 133 33.22 -22.10 -17.37
N PHE A 134 32.98 -20.96 -17.95
CA PHE A 134 31.67 -20.31 -18.01
C PHE A 134 31.32 -20.03 -19.48
N VAL A 135 30.03 -20.02 -19.78
CA VAL A 135 29.51 -19.54 -21.06
C VAL A 135 29.96 -18.10 -21.30
N ASP A 136 30.22 -17.74 -22.54
CA ASP A 136 30.63 -16.38 -22.88
C ASP A 136 29.60 -15.35 -22.42
N ARG A 137 30.07 -14.23 -21.89
CA ARG A 137 29.20 -13.19 -21.38
C ARG A 137 28.34 -12.60 -22.49
N SER A 138 27.04 -12.65 -22.33
CA SER A 138 26.06 -11.95 -23.17
C SER A 138 25.72 -10.55 -22.66
N GLY A 139 25.94 -10.28 -21.37
CA GLY A 139 25.65 -9.03 -20.70
C GLY A 139 26.49 -8.81 -19.43
N THR A 140 26.43 -7.60 -18.89
CA THR A 140 27.03 -7.25 -17.60
C THR A 140 25.99 -6.57 -16.74
N ALA A 141 25.87 -6.97 -15.48
CA ALA A 141 25.05 -6.30 -14.49
C ALA A 141 25.92 -5.53 -13.49
N ARG A 142 25.51 -4.30 -13.14
CA ARG A 142 26.21 -3.48 -12.16
C ARG A 142 25.23 -2.83 -11.20
N PHE A 143 25.67 -2.72 -9.97
CA PHE A 143 25.00 -1.96 -8.93
C PHE A 143 26.01 -0.99 -8.31
N ASN A 144 25.67 0.30 -8.29
CA ASN A 144 26.58 1.38 -7.85
C ASN A 144 27.96 1.34 -8.54
N GLY A 145 27.99 1.02 -9.84
CA GLY A 145 29.21 0.94 -10.66
C GLY A 145 30.04 -0.34 -10.50
N LYS A 146 29.75 -1.19 -9.50
CA LYS A 146 30.41 -2.48 -9.28
C LYS A 146 29.67 -3.62 -9.96
N ASN A 147 30.40 -4.62 -10.44
CA ASN A 147 29.78 -5.84 -10.97
C ASN A 147 28.92 -6.48 -9.88
N THR A 148 27.73 -6.92 -10.24
CA THR A 148 26.77 -7.53 -9.31
C THR A 148 26.20 -8.83 -9.86
N VAL A 149 25.87 -9.73 -8.93
CA VAL A 149 24.91 -10.82 -9.16
C VAL A 149 23.66 -10.42 -8.36
N ALA A 150 22.54 -10.33 -9.04
CA ALA A 150 21.29 -9.85 -8.47
C ALA A 150 20.28 -10.98 -8.34
N LEU A 151 19.59 -11.07 -7.21
CA LEU A 151 18.44 -11.96 -7.01
C LEU A 151 17.16 -11.11 -7.06
N GLN A 152 16.34 -11.38 -8.04
CA GLN A 152 15.04 -10.74 -8.24
C GLN A 152 13.97 -11.58 -7.54
N VAL A 153 13.46 -11.08 -6.41
CA VAL A 153 12.51 -11.83 -5.57
C VAL A 153 11.08 -11.50 -5.99
N VAL A 154 10.34 -12.52 -6.39
CA VAL A 154 8.93 -12.44 -6.78
C VAL A 154 8.06 -13.03 -5.67
N LYS A 155 7.02 -12.30 -5.28
CA LYS A 155 6.12 -12.67 -4.20
C LYS A 155 4.93 -13.52 -4.71
N ARG A 156 4.49 -14.50 -3.93
CA ARG A 156 3.23 -15.21 -4.22
C ARG A 156 2.01 -14.30 -4.04
N LYS A 157 1.00 -14.54 -4.86
CA LYS A 157 -0.27 -13.82 -4.79
C LYS A 157 -0.93 -14.05 -3.41
N GLY A 158 -1.45 -12.99 -2.80
CA GLY A 158 -2.12 -13.04 -1.50
C GLY A 158 -1.25 -12.73 -0.29
N PHE A 159 0.08 -12.80 -0.39
CA PHE A 159 0.98 -12.43 0.71
C PHE A 159 1.21 -10.92 0.80
N ASN A 160 1.53 -10.45 2.01
CA ASN A 160 1.79 -9.03 2.27
C ASN A 160 3.16 -8.61 1.73
N LEU A 161 3.20 -7.61 0.83
CA LEU A 161 4.42 -7.14 0.19
C LEU A 161 5.45 -6.58 1.19
N ILE A 162 5.00 -5.72 2.11
CA ILE A 162 5.88 -5.08 3.10
C ILE A 162 6.46 -6.15 4.04
N GLY A 163 5.61 -7.08 4.51
CA GLY A 163 6.02 -8.19 5.36
C GLY A 163 7.04 -9.08 4.67
N THR A 164 6.74 -9.55 3.45
CA THR A 164 7.63 -10.41 2.66
C THR A 164 8.98 -9.75 2.39
N ALA A 165 9.00 -8.47 1.95
CA ALA A 165 10.26 -7.78 1.70
C ALA A 165 11.09 -7.57 2.99
N LYS A 166 10.43 -7.38 4.14
CA LYS A 166 11.10 -7.30 5.45
C LYS A 166 11.70 -8.64 5.84
N GLU A 167 10.98 -9.73 5.67
CA GLU A 167 11.47 -11.08 5.97
C GLU A 167 12.64 -11.45 5.06
N VAL A 168 12.57 -11.15 3.76
CA VAL A 168 13.69 -11.34 2.82
C VAL A 168 14.94 -10.58 3.30
N ARG A 169 14.80 -9.31 3.69
CA ARG A 169 15.95 -8.53 4.21
C ARG A 169 16.55 -9.14 5.47
N LEU A 170 15.71 -9.58 6.41
CA LEU A 170 16.17 -10.22 7.65
C LEU A 170 16.86 -11.56 7.38
N LEU A 171 16.34 -12.36 6.44
CA LEU A 171 16.96 -13.62 6.04
C LEU A 171 18.31 -13.37 5.38
N VAL A 172 18.39 -12.43 4.44
CA VAL A 172 19.63 -12.05 3.77
C VAL A 172 20.68 -11.54 4.76
N GLU A 173 20.27 -10.72 5.72
CA GLU A 173 21.15 -10.23 6.79
C GLU A 173 21.64 -11.38 7.66
N LYS A 174 20.76 -12.28 8.09
CA LYS A 174 21.10 -13.47 8.89
C LYS A 174 22.07 -14.38 8.14
N GLU A 175 21.80 -14.69 6.87
CA GLU A 175 22.68 -15.51 6.05
C GLU A 175 24.05 -14.84 5.81
N SER A 176 24.09 -13.54 5.53
CA SER A 176 25.33 -12.80 5.37
C SER A 176 26.18 -12.81 6.65
N GLN A 177 25.54 -12.84 7.83
CA GLN A 177 26.23 -12.96 9.11
C GLN A 177 26.82 -14.35 9.37
N SER A 178 26.27 -15.40 8.75
CA SER A 178 26.75 -16.78 8.86
C SER A 178 27.98 -17.06 7.99
N TRP A 179 28.30 -16.18 7.04
CA TRP A 179 29.43 -16.39 6.11
C TRP A 179 30.79 -16.37 6.82
N PRO A 180 31.79 -17.09 6.27
CA PRO A 180 33.16 -16.99 6.75
C PRO A 180 33.68 -15.55 6.70
N SER A 181 34.56 -15.18 7.61
CA SER A 181 35.05 -13.80 7.78
C SER A 181 35.67 -13.19 6.52
N ASN A 182 36.39 -13.98 5.74
CA ASN A 182 36.97 -13.60 4.46
C ASN A 182 35.90 -13.31 3.38
N LEU A 183 34.84 -14.12 3.33
CA LEU A 183 33.74 -13.91 2.39
C LEU A 183 32.90 -12.68 2.80
N LYS A 184 32.63 -12.54 4.08
CA LYS A 184 31.89 -11.39 4.63
C LYS A 184 32.61 -10.05 4.41
N ALA A 185 33.95 -10.06 4.41
CA ALA A 185 34.74 -8.86 4.12
C ALA A 185 34.82 -8.54 2.62
N ALA A 186 34.63 -9.53 1.75
CA ALA A 186 34.81 -9.41 0.31
C ALA A 186 33.49 -9.21 -0.47
N VAL A 187 32.34 -9.61 0.09
CA VAL A 187 31.03 -9.50 -0.54
C VAL A 187 30.16 -8.52 0.22
N ASP A 188 29.73 -7.48 -0.47
CA ASP A 188 28.79 -6.49 0.03
C ASP A 188 27.38 -6.81 -0.49
N VAL A 189 26.39 -6.74 0.41
CA VAL A 189 24.99 -7.05 0.12
C VAL A 189 24.17 -5.78 0.16
N GLY A 190 23.61 -5.42 -0.98
CA GLY A 190 22.72 -4.27 -1.13
C GLY A 190 21.33 -4.66 -1.59
N THR A 191 20.39 -3.75 -1.49
CA THR A 191 19.04 -3.93 -2.04
C THR A 191 18.69 -2.80 -3.00
N SER A 192 18.01 -3.11 -4.09
CA SER A 192 17.49 -2.15 -5.05
C SER A 192 16.06 -2.50 -5.46
N ASN A 193 15.39 -1.57 -6.09
CA ASN A 193 13.99 -1.70 -6.53
C ASN A 193 13.07 -2.24 -5.42
N ASP A 194 13.22 -1.72 -4.20
CA ASP A 194 12.45 -2.15 -3.04
C ASP A 194 11.06 -1.49 -3.05
N GLN A 195 10.10 -2.18 -3.65
CA GLN A 195 8.71 -1.71 -3.73
C GLN A 195 8.05 -1.57 -2.35
N SER A 196 8.56 -2.24 -1.31
CA SER A 196 7.99 -2.12 0.04
C SER A 196 8.11 -0.72 0.59
N ARG A 197 9.15 0.03 0.23
CA ARG A 197 9.35 1.42 0.66
C ARG A 197 8.31 2.36 0.04
N VAL A 198 8.00 2.13 -1.24
CA VAL A 198 6.98 2.92 -1.96
C VAL A 198 5.60 2.67 -1.35
N VAL A 199 5.25 1.39 -1.12
CA VAL A 199 3.96 1.02 -0.52
C VAL A 199 3.85 1.51 0.93
N ASP A 200 4.91 1.42 1.74
CA ASP A 200 4.94 1.96 3.11
C ASP A 200 4.74 3.48 3.13
N SER A 201 5.41 4.19 2.21
CA SER A 201 5.24 5.64 2.03
C SER A 201 3.79 6.00 1.68
N MET A 202 3.15 5.25 0.78
CA MET A 202 1.75 5.44 0.41
C MET A 202 0.78 5.19 1.57
N VAL A 203 1.03 4.14 2.38
CA VAL A 203 0.21 3.86 3.58
C VAL A 203 0.32 5.01 4.57
N ARG A 204 1.51 5.51 4.84
CA ARG A 204 1.72 6.68 5.73
C ARG A 204 1.07 7.95 5.19
N GLN A 205 1.12 8.15 3.87
CA GLN A 205 0.45 9.27 3.22
C GLN A 205 -1.07 9.17 3.36
N LEU A 206 -1.64 7.96 3.23
CA LEU A 206 -3.06 7.72 3.47
C LEU A 206 -3.44 8.04 4.91
N GLU A 207 -2.67 7.53 5.89
CA GLU A 207 -2.89 7.83 7.32
C GLU A 207 -2.88 9.34 7.58
N GLY A 208 -1.87 10.04 7.07
CA GLY A 208 -1.76 11.50 7.19
C GLY A 208 -2.93 12.24 6.52
N SER A 209 -3.34 11.80 5.34
CA SER A 209 -4.47 12.40 4.61
C SER A 209 -5.79 12.20 5.34
N VAL A 210 -6.03 11.01 5.89
CA VAL A 210 -7.22 10.69 6.68
C VAL A 210 -7.26 11.54 7.95
N LEU A 211 -6.15 11.61 8.70
CA LEU A 211 -6.06 12.43 9.91
C LEU A 211 -6.29 13.92 9.63
N THR A 212 -5.68 14.43 8.56
CA THR A 212 -5.86 15.83 8.13
C THR A 212 -7.30 16.11 7.75
N ALA A 213 -7.93 15.21 7.00
CA ALA A 213 -9.32 15.34 6.61
C ALA A 213 -10.26 15.29 7.82
N ILE A 214 -10.03 14.38 8.78
CA ILE A 214 -10.79 14.34 10.05
C ILE A 214 -10.67 15.68 10.78
N ALA A 215 -9.46 16.22 10.89
CA ALA A 215 -9.22 17.50 11.57
C ALA A 215 -9.95 18.66 10.88
N LEU A 216 -9.85 18.76 9.53
CA LEU A 216 -10.52 19.81 8.77
C LEU A 216 -12.04 19.71 8.86
N VAL A 217 -12.60 18.49 8.72
CA VAL A 217 -14.04 18.26 8.85
C VAL A 217 -14.50 18.60 10.27
N MET A 218 -13.75 18.18 11.30
CA MET A 218 -14.10 18.52 12.69
C MET A 218 -14.10 20.05 12.92
N ILE A 219 -13.15 20.79 12.35
CA ILE A 219 -13.11 22.26 12.45
C ILE A 219 -14.36 22.88 11.81
N VAL A 220 -14.74 22.45 10.61
CA VAL A 220 -15.93 22.95 9.90
C VAL A 220 -17.20 22.63 10.68
N VAL A 221 -17.36 21.38 11.13
CA VAL A 221 -18.54 20.96 11.89
C VAL A 221 -18.56 21.60 13.28
N LEU A 222 -17.40 21.82 13.92
CA LEU A 222 -17.27 22.50 15.18
C LEU A 222 -17.79 23.94 15.09
N THR A 223 -17.44 24.65 14.02
CA THR A 223 -17.87 26.06 13.82
C THR A 223 -19.34 26.15 13.44
N SER A 224 -19.91 25.18 12.76
CA SER A 224 -21.30 25.18 12.28
C SER A 224 -22.29 24.59 13.30
N LEU A 225 -21.98 23.43 13.90
CA LEU A 225 -22.90 22.62 14.70
C LEU A 225 -22.46 22.45 16.18
N GLY A 226 -21.21 22.84 16.51
CA GLY A 226 -20.68 22.75 17.86
C GLY A 226 -19.90 21.44 18.14
N THR A 227 -19.31 21.37 19.35
CA THR A 227 -18.34 20.34 19.75
C THR A 227 -18.90 18.92 19.71
N ARG A 228 -20.13 18.72 20.12
CA ARG A 228 -20.78 17.41 20.17
C ARG A 228 -20.97 16.83 18.78
N ALA A 229 -21.48 17.64 17.86
CA ALA A 229 -21.66 17.22 16.47
C ALA A 229 -20.32 16.91 15.79
N ALA A 230 -19.30 17.76 16.02
CA ALA A 230 -17.97 17.58 15.49
C ALA A 230 -17.33 16.25 15.93
N LEU A 231 -17.43 15.89 17.20
CA LEU A 231 -16.91 14.61 17.71
C LEU A 231 -17.62 13.39 17.10
N LEU A 232 -18.96 13.46 16.99
CA LEU A 232 -19.73 12.36 16.41
C LEU A 232 -19.40 12.15 14.92
N VAL A 233 -19.34 13.24 14.15
CA VAL A 233 -19.00 13.20 12.74
C VAL A 233 -17.52 12.80 12.54
N GLY A 234 -16.60 13.36 13.33
CA GLY A 234 -15.20 13.00 13.29
C GLY A 234 -14.94 11.53 13.56
N PHE A 235 -15.71 10.91 14.47
CA PHE A 235 -15.59 9.49 14.78
C PHE A 235 -16.24 8.59 13.72
N SER A 236 -17.17 9.09 12.92
CA SER A 236 -17.82 8.33 11.85
C SER A 236 -16.84 7.99 10.71
N ILE A 237 -15.82 8.84 10.46
CA ILE A 237 -14.86 8.64 9.38
C ILE A 237 -14.01 7.38 9.61
N PRO A 238 -13.25 7.25 10.73
CA PRO A 238 -12.43 6.07 10.96
C PRO A 238 -13.27 4.77 11.06
N THR A 239 -14.47 4.84 11.65
CA THR A 239 -15.36 3.67 11.69
C THR A 239 -15.83 3.22 10.31
N SER A 240 -16.12 4.15 9.41
CA SER A 240 -16.49 3.81 8.02
C SER A 240 -15.32 3.21 7.26
N PHE A 241 -14.09 3.70 7.46
CA PHE A 241 -12.88 3.12 6.87
C PHE A 241 -12.60 1.71 7.39
N LEU A 242 -12.66 1.51 8.71
CA LEU A 242 -12.45 0.18 9.31
C LEU A 242 -13.48 -0.83 8.78
N LEU A 243 -14.75 -0.43 8.68
CA LEU A 243 -15.79 -1.29 8.09
C LEU A 243 -15.52 -1.57 6.62
N CYS A 244 -15.06 -0.58 5.84
CA CYS A 244 -14.65 -0.75 4.45
C CYS A 244 -13.50 -1.75 4.32
N PHE A 245 -12.47 -1.65 5.16
CA PHE A 245 -11.35 -2.61 5.13
C PHE A 245 -11.80 -4.04 5.43
N VAL A 246 -12.74 -4.22 6.36
CA VAL A 246 -13.35 -5.54 6.63
C VAL A 246 -14.08 -6.06 5.39
N LEU A 247 -14.88 -5.23 4.72
CA LEU A 247 -15.61 -5.61 3.51
C LEU A 247 -14.68 -5.95 2.35
N LEU A 248 -13.64 -5.14 2.11
CA LEU A 248 -12.61 -5.42 1.09
C LEU A 248 -11.87 -6.72 1.41
N GLY A 249 -11.53 -6.97 2.68
CA GLY A 249 -10.88 -8.20 3.13
C GLY A 249 -11.74 -9.45 2.91
N LEU A 250 -13.04 -9.37 3.19
CA LEU A 250 -13.99 -10.47 2.93
C LEU A 250 -14.13 -10.79 1.44
N MET A 251 -13.95 -9.80 0.56
CA MET A 251 -13.96 -9.98 -0.89
C MET A 251 -12.59 -10.42 -1.45
N GLY A 252 -11.57 -10.55 -0.61
CA GLY A 252 -10.21 -10.89 -1.04
C GLY A 252 -9.53 -9.80 -1.87
N VAL A 253 -10.00 -8.55 -1.79
CA VAL A 253 -9.40 -7.41 -2.49
C VAL A 253 -8.18 -6.93 -1.73
N THR A 254 -7.02 -6.95 -2.39
CA THR A 254 -5.77 -6.42 -1.83
C THR A 254 -5.74 -4.89 -1.88
N ILE A 255 -5.13 -4.27 -0.88
CA ILE A 255 -4.95 -2.80 -0.85
C ILE A 255 -3.87 -2.44 -1.88
N SER A 256 -4.31 -1.91 -3.02
CA SER A 256 -3.46 -1.39 -4.08
C SER A 256 -3.42 0.15 -4.05
N ASN A 257 -2.52 0.75 -4.86
CA ASN A 257 -2.43 2.20 -5.00
C ASN A 257 -3.78 2.83 -5.41
N ILE A 258 -4.55 2.13 -6.25
CA ILE A 258 -5.85 2.60 -6.73
C ILE A 258 -6.89 2.53 -5.62
N VAL A 259 -6.88 1.45 -4.83
CA VAL A 259 -7.74 1.33 -3.64
C VAL A 259 -7.44 2.46 -2.66
N MET A 260 -6.16 2.77 -2.40
CA MET A 260 -5.77 3.87 -1.53
C MET A 260 -6.18 5.23 -2.08
N PHE A 261 -6.03 5.46 -3.39
CA PHE A 261 -6.51 6.66 -4.04
C PHE A 261 -8.03 6.81 -3.91
N GLY A 262 -8.79 5.71 -4.13
CA GLY A 262 -10.23 5.66 -3.91
C GLY A 262 -10.63 6.00 -2.47
N LEU A 263 -9.87 5.52 -1.48
CA LEU A 263 -10.08 5.81 -0.07
C LEU A 263 -9.86 7.30 0.24
N ILE A 264 -8.78 7.90 -0.27
CA ILE A 264 -8.50 9.34 -0.09
C ILE A 264 -9.63 10.18 -0.71
N LEU A 265 -10.06 9.82 -1.92
CA LEU A 265 -11.16 10.51 -2.61
C LEU A 265 -12.48 10.38 -1.83
N ALA A 266 -12.72 9.23 -1.23
CA ALA A 266 -13.94 8.95 -0.46
C ALA A 266 -14.03 9.77 0.84
N VAL A 267 -12.91 10.22 1.43
CA VAL A 267 -12.91 10.94 2.72
C VAL A 267 -13.88 12.12 2.72
N GLY A 268 -13.88 12.91 1.65
CA GLY A 268 -14.79 14.06 1.52
C GLY A 268 -16.27 13.67 1.39
N MET A 269 -16.54 12.51 0.78
CA MET A 269 -17.91 12.02 0.54
C MET A 269 -18.50 11.24 1.71
N LEU A 270 -17.65 10.69 2.59
CA LEU A 270 -18.07 9.90 3.76
C LEU A 270 -18.90 10.68 4.76
N VAL A 271 -18.68 11.97 4.83
CA VAL A 271 -19.18 12.83 5.92
C VAL A 271 -20.58 13.36 5.63
N ASP A 272 -20.97 13.43 4.35
CA ASP A 272 -22.22 14.08 3.95
C ASP A 272 -23.45 13.46 4.62
N GLY A 273 -23.56 12.14 4.60
CA GLY A 273 -24.66 11.43 5.27
C GLY A 273 -24.67 11.62 6.79
N ALA A 274 -23.50 11.62 7.40
CA ALA A 274 -23.34 11.81 8.84
C ALA A 274 -23.72 13.22 9.27
N ILE A 275 -23.29 14.26 8.53
CA ILE A 275 -23.62 15.67 8.80
C ILE A 275 -25.14 15.89 8.78
N VAL A 276 -25.83 15.41 7.74
CA VAL A 276 -27.28 15.58 7.58
C VAL A 276 -28.06 14.97 8.75
N VAL A 277 -27.69 13.76 9.17
CA VAL A 277 -28.33 13.07 10.31
C VAL A 277 -28.10 13.81 11.62
N VAL A 278 -26.84 14.25 11.87
CA VAL A 278 -26.47 14.96 13.10
C VAL A 278 -27.13 16.33 13.14
N GLU A 279 -27.12 17.08 12.04
CA GLU A 279 -27.73 18.40 11.95
C GLU A 279 -29.23 18.35 12.27
N TYR A 280 -29.95 17.38 11.65
CA TYR A 280 -31.36 17.19 11.92
C TYR A 280 -31.61 16.84 13.39
N ALA A 281 -30.83 15.92 13.96
CA ALA A 281 -30.94 15.55 15.38
C ALA A 281 -30.68 16.72 16.30
N ASP A 282 -29.65 17.53 16.05
CA ASP A 282 -29.29 18.69 16.85
C ASP A 282 -30.36 19.77 16.78
N LYS A 283 -30.96 20.02 15.62
CA LYS A 283 -32.12 20.88 15.45
C LYS A 283 -33.31 20.41 16.28
N ARG A 284 -33.58 19.09 16.34
CA ARG A 284 -34.66 18.55 17.18
C ARG A 284 -34.37 18.62 18.66
N ILE A 285 -33.10 18.46 19.06
CA ILE A 285 -32.65 18.63 20.43
C ILE A 285 -32.83 20.10 20.87
N SER A 286 -32.48 21.06 20.04
CA SER A 286 -32.66 22.49 20.30
C SER A 286 -34.15 22.88 20.44
N GLN A 287 -35.06 22.11 19.81
CA GLN A 287 -36.50 22.24 19.96
C GLN A 287 -37.07 21.57 21.23
N GLY A 288 -36.20 21.00 22.08
CA GLY A 288 -36.58 20.38 23.35
C GLY A 288 -36.84 18.87 23.29
N THR A 289 -36.63 18.21 22.15
CA THR A 289 -36.74 16.76 22.04
C THR A 289 -35.57 16.06 22.74
N GLY A 290 -35.84 15.00 23.49
CA GLY A 290 -34.76 14.22 24.12
C GLY A 290 -33.77 13.65 23.12
N PRO A 291 -32.45 13.61 23.42
CA PRO A 291 -31.41 13.20 22.44
C PRO A 291 -31.67 11.87 21.75
N MET A 292 -32.05 10.84 22.51
CA MET A 292 -32.33 9.53 21.96
C MET A 292 -33.47 9.54 20.93
N LYS A 293 -34.59 10.25 21.29
CA LYS A 293 -35.74 10.38 20.38
C LYS A 293 -35.38 11.21 19.15
N ALA A 294 -34.57 12.27 19.34
CA ALA A 294 -34.14 13.16 18.25
C ALA A 294 -33.28 12.39 17.21
N TYR A 295 -32.32 11.56 17.66
CA TYR A 295 -31.49 10.76 16.75
C TYR A 295 -32.26 9.63 16.05
N VAL A 296 -33.20 8.99 16.75
CA VAL A 296 -34.09 7.98 16.12
C VAL A 296 -34.98 8.64 15.06
N GLU A 297 -35.51 9.82 15.35
CA GLU A 297 -36.33 10.58 14.37
C GLU A 297 -35.45 11.05 13.19
N ALA A 298 -34.23 11.49 13.46
CA ALA A 298 -33.27 11.89 12.43
C ALA A 298 -32.96 10.71 11.49
N ALA A 299 -32.65 9.53 12.01
CA ALA A 299 -32.40 8.33 11.20
C ALA A 299 -33.61 7.98 10.33
N LYS A 300 -34.83 8.01 10.88
CA LYS A 300 -36.04 7.71 10.13
C LYS A 300 -36.34 8.72 9.02
N ARG A 301 -36.24 10.02 9.31
CA ARG A 301 -36.57 11.07 8.36
C ARG A 301 -35.51 11.28 7.29
N MET A 302 -34.23 11.14 7.68
CA MET A 302 -33.09 11.33 6.77
C MET A 302 -32.71 10.05 6.01
N PHE A 303 -33.39 8.92 6.27
CA PHE A 303 -33.13 7.67 5.57
C PHE A 303 -33.14 7.84 4.04
N TRP A 304 -34.28 8.21 3.48
CA TRP A 304 -34.41 8.35 2.03
C TRP A 304 -33.54 9.45 1.41
N PRO A 305 -33.41 10.66 1.98
CA PRO A 305 -32.45 11.65 1.50
C PRO A 305 -31.01 11.16 1.45
N VAL A 306 -30.54 10.49 2.51
CA VAL A 306 -29.16 10.00 2.59
C VAL A 306 -28.94 8.81 1.65
N VAL A 307 -29.88 7.86 1.61
CA VAL A 307 -29.80 6.71 0.67
C VAL A 307 -29.82 7.16 -0.79
N SER A 308 -30.73 8.07 -1.16
CA SER A 308 -30.80 8.55 -2.54
C SER A 308 -29.58 9.37 -2.94
N SER A 309 -29.03 10.21 -2.04
CA SER A 309 -27.79 10.94 -2.28
C SER A 309 -26.62 9.99 -2.50
N THR A 310 -26.44 9.02 -1.59
CA THR A 310 -25.38 8.00 -1.73
C THR A 310 -25.54 7.18 -3.01
N ALA A 311 -26.76 6.74 -3.32
CA ALA A 311 -27.05 5.99 -4.55
C ALA A 311 -26.73 6.82 -5.81
N THR A 312 -27.07 8.10 -5.83
CA THR A 312 -26.74 8.99 -6.95
C THR A 312 -25.22 9.12 -7.13
N THR A 313 -24.49 9.28 -6.05
CA THR A 313 -23.01 9.34 -6.08
C THR A 313 -22.44 8.02 -6.58
N LEU A 314 -22.95 6.88 -6.13
CA LEU A 314 -22.51 5.56 -6.60
C LEU A 314 -22.81 5.36 -8.09
N CYS A 315 -23.99 5.77 -8.57
CA CYS A 315 -24.34 5.70 -9.98
C CYS A 315 -23.42 6.51 -10.89
N ALA A 316 -22.84 7.61 -10.38
CA ALA A 316 -21.87 8.40 -11.14
C ALA A 316 -20.56 7.64 -11.42
N PHE A 317 -20.16 6.71 -10.52
CA PHE A 317 -18.94 5.91 -10.66
C PHE A 317 -19.18 4.56 -11.35
N LEU A 318 -20.43 4.06 -11.41
CA LEU A 318 -20.76 2.78 -12.03
C LEU A 318 -20.25 2.62 -13.47
N PRO A 319 -20.32 3.64 -14.36
CA PRO A 319 -19.83 3.49 -15.74
C PRO A 319 -18.37 3.08 -15.85
N MET A 320 -17.53 3.44 -14.85
CA MET A 320 -16.11 3.07 -14.84
C MET A 320 -15.90 1.56 -14.65
N LEU A 321 -16.84 0.83 -14.05
CA LEU A 321 -16.78 -0.64 -13.93
C LEU A 321 -16.93 -1.36 -15.27
N PHE A 322 -17.62 -0.74 -16.22
CA PHE A 322 -17.88 -1.31 -17.53
C PHE A 322 -16.89 -0.85 -18.61
N TRP A 323 -15.85 -0.14 -18.21
CA TRP A 323 -14.83 0.32 -19.15
C TRP A 323 -14.03 -0.86 -19.69
N PRO A 324 -13.95 -1.05 -21.03
CA PRO A 324 -13.26 -2.19 -21.61
C PRO A 324 -11.74 -2.03 -21.63
N GLY A 325 -11.04 -3.16 -21.67
CA GLY A 325 -9.59 -3.21 -21.83
C GLY A 325 -8.77 -3.00 -20.57
N VAL A 326 -7.46 -2.80 -20.75
CA VAL A 326 -6.50 -2.61 -19.65
C VAL A 326 -6.83 -1.43 -18.74
N PRO A 327 -7.24 -0.26 -19.28
CA PRO A 327 -7.65 0.86 -18.43
C PRO A 327 -8.83 0.52 -17.52
N GLY A 328 -9.82 -0.24 -18.00
CA GLY A 328 -10.96 -0.65 -17.20
C GLY A 328 -10.59 -1.63 -16.09
N GLN A 329 -9.70 -2.59 -16.36
CA GLN A 329 -9.19 -3.52 -15.33
C GLN A 329 -8.41 -2.78 -14.24
N PHE A 330 -7.60 -1.82 -14.63
CA PHE A 330 -6.81 -1.02 -13.71
C PHE A 330 -7.70 -0.06 -12.89
N MET A 331 -8.50 0.77 -13.56
CA MET A 331 -9.35 1.79 -12.92
C MET A 331 -10.60 1.22 -12.24
N GLY A 332 -11.02 -0.01 -12.59
CA GLY A 332 -12.23 -0.63 -12.04
C GLY A 332 -12.19 -0.85 -10.52
N MET A 333 -11.00 -0.95 -9.92
CA MET A 333 -10.86 -1.05 -8.47
C MET A 333 -11.25 0.23 -7.72
N LEU A 334 -11.18 1.39 -8.39
CA LEU A 334 -11.57 2.67 -7.80
C LEU A 334 -13.08 2.73 -7.49
N PRO A 335 -14.00 2.52 -8.44
CA PRO A 335 -15.44 2.50 -8.15
C PRO A 335 -15.83 1.37 -7.18
N VAL A 336 -15.16 0.20 -7.24
CA VAL A 336 -15.38 -0.88 -6.25
C VAL A 336 -15.09 -0.37 -4.84
N THR A 337 -13.95 0.27 -4.64
CA THR A 337 -13.56 0.83 -3.34
C THR A 337 -14.56 1.89 -2.88
N LEU A 338 -14.98 2.79 -3.78
CA LEU A 338 -15.97 3.83 -3.46
C LEU A 338 -17.33 3.24 -3.08
N ILE A 339 -17.78 2.18 -3.77
CA ILE A 339 -19.01 1.47 -3.42
C ILE A 339 -18.94 0.93 -2.00
N PHE A 340 -17.85 0.25 -1.62
CA PHE A 340 -17.71 -0.28 -0.27
C PHE A 340 -17.62 0.80 0.80
N VAL A 341 -16.82 1.85 0.56
CA VAL A 341 -16.66 2.96 1.50
C VAL A 341 -17.97 3.71 1.72
N LEU A 342 -18.67 4.06 0.65
CA LEU A 342 -19.94 4.79 0.75
C LEU A 342 -21.06 3.93 1.32
N SER A 343 -21.08 2.63 1.03
CA SER A 343 -22.00 1.68 1.67
C SER A 343 -21.72 1.54 3.17
N ALA A 344 -20.45 1.46 3.56
CA ALA A 344 -20.03 1.45 4.95
C ALA A 344 -20.44 2.76 5.66
N SER A 345 -20.22 3.91 5.03
CA SER A 345 -20.63 5.22 5.53
C SER A 345 -22.15 5.31 5.75
N LEU A 346 -22.93 4.79 4.82
CA LEU A 346 -24.39 4.75 4.93
C LEU A 346 -24.83 3.95 6.18
N ILE A 347 -24.23 2.79 6.41
CA ILE A 347 -24.49 1.97 7.61
C ILE A 347 -24.11 2.73 8.89
N VAL A 348 -22.93 3.35 8.89
CA VAL A 348 -22.46 4.15 10.02
C VAL A 348 -23.36 5.34 10.29
N ALA A 349 -23.76 6.09 9.25
CA ALA A 349 -24.61 7.27 9.40
C ALA A 349 -26.03 6.94 9.88
N LEU A 350 -26.62 5.84 9.42
CA LEU A 350 -28.01 5.50 9.71
C LEU A 350 -28.20 4.58 10.94
N ILE A 351 -27.20 3.79 11.29
CA ILE A 351 -27.30 2.84 12.42
C ILE A 351 -26.41 3.27 13.56
N TYR A 352 -25.10 3.39 13.31
CA TYR A 352 -24.11 3.58 14.36
C TYR A 352 -24.17 4.98 14.99
N LEU A 353 -24.25 6.01 14.15
CA LEU A 353 -24.23 7.38 14.60
C LEU A 353 -25.49 7.79 15.40
N PRO A 354 -26.72 7.37 15.07
CA PRO A 354 -27.89 7.59 15.92
C PRO A 354 -27.77 6.95 17.30
N ILE A 355 -27.18 5.77 17.39
CA ILE A 355 -26.96 5.08 18.68
C ILE A 355 -25.95 5.87 19.52
N LEU A 356 -24.79 6.19 18.95
CA LEU A 356 -23.76 6.98 19.63
C LEU A 356 -24.25 8.39 20.03
N GLY A 357 -24.97 9.05 19.12
CA GLY A 357 -25.55 10.36 19.41
C GLY A 357 -26.58 10.33 20.53
N GLY A 358 -27.38 9.28 20.59
CA GLY A 358 -28.33 9.05 21.68
C GLY A 358 -27.64 8.80 23.03
N VAL A 359 -26.59 7.96 23.03
CA VAL A 359 -25.77 7.69 24.23
C VAL A 359 -24.99 8.93 24.67
N SER A 360 -24.30 9.60 23.73
CA SER A 360 -23.57 10.86 23.96
C SER A 360 -24.47 11.94 24.54
N GLY A 361 -25.75 11.98 24.15
CA GLY A 361 -26.72 12.91 24.71
C GLY A 361 -27.11 12.63 26.17
N ARG A 362 -27.06 11.39 26.61
CA ARG A 362 -27.22 11.05 28.03
C ARG A 362 -25.98 11.48 28.82
N LEU A 363 -24.81 11.23 28.26
CA LEU A 363 -23.54 11.62 28.84
C LEU A 363 -23.42 13.15 28.92
N SER A 364 -23.85 13.88 27.87
CA SER A 364 -23.88 15.35 27.86
C SER A 364 -24.77 15.93 28.99
N ARG A 365 -25.92 15.32 29.29
CA ARG A 365 -26.74 15.74 30.46
C ARG A 365 -26.04 15.46 31.77
N PHE A 366 -25.31 14.39 31.88
CA PHE A 366 -24.48 14.10 33.04
C PHE A 366 -23.43 15.20 33.26
N PHE A 367 -22.74 15.59 32.18
CA PHE A 367 -21.79 16.70 32.22
C PHE A 367 -22.46 18.02 32.55
N GLU A 368 -23.64 18.32 31.97
CA GLU A 368 -24.40 19.55 32.27
C GLU A 368 -24.85 19.58 33.71
N ASN A 369 -25.31 18.47 34.27
CA ASN A 369 -25.66 18.38 35.67
C ASN A 369 -24.44 18.56 36.58
N SER A 370 -23.32 17.94 36.26
CA SER A 370 -22.06 18.10 37.01
C SER A 370 -21.51 19.52 36.91
N SER A 371 -21.64 20.17 35.76
CA SER A 371 -21.28 21.56 35.52
C SER A 371 -22.18 22.54 36.29
N ASN A 372 -23.49 22.26 36.34
CA ASN A 372 -24.42 23.04 37.14
C ASN A 372 -24.14 22.90 38.66
N LEU A 373 -23.85 21.68 39.11
CA LEU A 373 -23.44 21.43 40.50
C LEU A 373 -22.17 22.21 40.87
N LEU A 374 -21.16 22.21 39.97
CA LEU A 374 -19.94 23.00 40.16
C LEU A 374 -20.24 24.50 40.18
N ARG A 375 -21.22 24.94 39.39
CA ARG A 375 -21.70 26.33 39.34
C ARG A 375 -22.39 26.77 40.62
N ASP A 376 -23.09 25.86 41.26
CA ASP A 376 -23.81 26.16 42.51
C ASP A 376 -22.86 26.14 43.73
N ILE A 377 -21.83 25.31 43.71
CA ILE A 377 -20.88 25.17 44.82
C ILE A 377 -19.78 26.24 44.80
N LEU A 378 -19.25 26.61 43.59
CA LEU A 378 -18.08 27.48 43.46
C LEU A 378 -18.46 28.87 42.95
N PRO A 379 -18.01 29.97 43.61
CA PRO A 379 -18.23 31.33 43.14
C PRO A 379 -17.44 31.59 41.83
N TRP A 380 -17.90 32.54 41.04
CA TRP A 380 -17.39 32.85 39.70
C TRP A 380 -15.87 33.14 39.65
N PHE A 381 -15.33 33.86 40.65
CA PHE A 381 -13.90 34.20 40.70
C PHE A 381 -12.96 32.99 40.94
N ILE A 382 -13.46 31.84 41.43
CA ILE A 382 -12.70 30.60 41.56
C ILE A 382 -12.82 29.77 40.29
N ARG A 383 -13.94 29.81 39.58
CA ARG A 383 -14.16 29.03 38.35
C ARG A 383 -13.35 29.56 37.18
N LEU A 384 -13.14 30.89 37.09
CA LEU A 384 -12.41 31.50 35.98
C LEU A 384 -10.93 31.04 35.89
N PRO A 385 -10.13 31.01 36.97
CA PRO A 385 -8.74 30.51 36.92
C PRO A 385 -8.63 28.99 36.76
N LEU A 386 -9.69 28.21 37.00
CA LEU A 386 -9.69 26.79 36.74
C LEU A 386 -9.66 26.47 35.21
N VAL A 387 -10.15 27.36 34.36
CA VAL A 387 -10.17 27.17 32.91
C VAL A 387 -8.75 27.02 32.33
N PRO A 388 -7.82 27.98 32.51
CA PRO A 388 -6.46 27.82 31.99
C PRO A 388 -5.72 26.64 32.60
N LEU A 389 -5.98 26.31 33.87
CA LEU A 389 -5.38 25.16 34.54
C LEU A 389 -5.79 23.83 33.87
N VAL A 390 -7.06 23.67 33.55
CA VAL A 390 -7.58 22.44 32.90
C VAL A 390 -7.17 22.36 31.44
N ILE A 391 -7.09 23.51 30.74
CA ILE A 391 -6.53 23.56 29.38
C ILE A 391 -5.05 23.17 29.41
N CYS A 392 -4.27 23.61 30.37
CA CYS A 392 -2.87 23.22 30.52
C CYS A 392 -2.73 21.71 30.78
N LEU A 393 -3.57 21.15 31.66
CA LEU A 393 -3.62 19.69 31.90
C LEU A 393 -3.97 18.91 30.63
N LEU A 394 -4.88 19.44 29.83
CA LEU A 394 -5.26 18.82 28.55
C LEU A 394 -4.11 18.87 27.54
N CYS A 395 -3.40 19.99 27.45
CA CYS A 395 -2.21 20.11 26.61
C CYS A 395 -1.08 19.16 27.08
N LEU A 396 -0.84 19.06 28.37
CA LEU A 396 0.14 18.14 28.94
C LEU A 396 -0.21 16.68 28.66
N SER A 397 -1.48 16.32 28.74
CA SER A 397 -1.94 14.96 28.42
C SER A 397 -1.79 14.62 26.94
N ILE A 398 -2.02 15.58 26.04
CA ILE A 398 -1.75 15.41 24.59
C ILE A 398 -0.25 15.20 24.35
N LEU A 399 0.59 16.01 24.98
CA LEU A 399 2.05 15.86 24.88
C LEU A 399 2.51 14.49 25.38
N GLN A 400 1.92 13.97 26.46
CA GLN A 400 2.23 12.64 26.99
C GLN A 400 1.78 11.51 26.05
N VAL A 401 0.69 11.66 25.30
CA VAL A 401 0.27 10.71 24.27
C VAL A 401 1.24 10.69 23.10
N VAL A 402 1.73 11.87 22.69
CA VAL A 402 2.67 12.00 21.57
C VAL A 402 4.08 11.53 21.96
N ASN A 403 4.48 11.82 23.19
CA ASN A 403 5.79 11.45 23.71
C ASN A 403 5.68 10.81 25.11
N PRO A 404 5.61 9.46 25.19
CA PRO A 404 5.43 8.73 26.46
C PRO A 404 6.53 8.94 27.48
N SER A 405 7.72 9.34 27.05
CA SER A 405 8.87 9.58 27.93
C SER A 405 8.85 10.93 28.64
N LEU A 406 7.94 11.86 28.25
CA LEU A 406 8.02 13.26 28.67
C LEU A 406 7.70 13.47 30.16
N LEU A 407 6.64 12.84 30.70
CA LEU A 407 6.17 13.02 32.08
C LEU A 407 6.37 11.76 32.93
N LEU A 408 6.14 10.59 32.36
CA LEU A 408 6.15 9.31 33.10
C LEU A 408 7.40 8.49 32.84
N ASN A 409 8.35 9.00 32.05
CA ASN A 409 9.63 8.36 31.74
C ASN A 409 9.50 6.89 31.26
N ILE A 410 8.46 6.62 30.47
CA ILE A 410 8.19 5.27 29.95
C ILE A 410 8.96 5.11 28.63
N ASP A 411 9.90 4.17 28.59
CA ASP A 411 10.65 3.87 27.37
C ASP A 411 9.75 3.15 26.34
N PRO A 412 9.54 3.75 25.16
CA PRO A 412 8.65 3.17 24.13
C PRO A 412 9.15 1.82 23.60
N LYS A 413 10.46 1.55 23.74
CA LYS A 413 11.09 0.30 23.30
C LYS A 413 10.81 -0.89 24.21
N GLU A 414 10.65 -0.65 25.53
CA GLU A 414 10.37 -1.70 26.51
C GLU A 414 8.88 -1.98 26.69
N ALA A 415 8.04 -0.94 26.63
CA ALA A 415 6.60 -1.06 26.91
C ALA A 415 5.73 -1.39 25.67
N GLY A 416 6.30 -1.37 24.45
CA GLY A 416 5.56 -1.68 23.21
C GLY A 416 4.31 -0.80 23.01
N PRO A 417 3.22 -1.33 22.43
CA PRO A 417 1.99 -0.56 22.17
C PRO A 417 1.26 -0.08 23.43
N MET A 418 1.61 -0.59 24.63
CA MET A 418 1.03 -0.14 25.90
C MET A 418 1.71 1.11 26.47
N ALA A 419 2.80 1.59 25.89
CA ALA A 419 3.50 2.80 26.33
C ALA A 419 2.62 4.04 26.35
N ASN A 420 1.68 4.15 25.44
CA ASN A 420 0.76 5.30 25.31
C ASN A 420 -0.49 5.22 26.21
N LEU A 421 -0.75 4.08 26.84
CA LEU A 421 -1.97 3.85 27.62
C LEU A 421 -2.14 4.82 28.80
N PRO A 422 -1.11 5.16 29.58
CA PRO A 422 -1.20 6.18 30.64
C PRO A 422 -1.51 7.57 30.09
N GLY A 423 -0.91 7.95 28.95
CA GLY A 423 -1.18 9.22 28.27
C GLY A 423 -2.64 9.32 27.80
N VAL A 424 -3.18 8.25 27.24
CA VAL A 424 -4.58 8.17 26.80
C VAL A 424 -5.54 8.29 28.01
N LEU A 425 -5.25 7.62 29.12
CA LEU A 425 -6.06 7.74 30.34
C LEU A 425 -6.01 9.16 30.90
N MET A 426 -4.84 9.80 30.96
CA MET A 426 -4.70 11.21 31.37
C MET A 426 -5.47 12.14 30.42
N PHE A 427 -5.46 11.88 29.11
CA PHE A 427 -6.20 12.66 28.14
C PHE A 427 -7.72 12.54 28.34
N ILE A 428 -8.24 11.34 28.53
CA ILE A 428 -9.67 11.12 28.79
C ILE A 428 -10.09 11.85 30.06
N LEU A 429 -9.30 11.76 31.12
CA LEU A 429 -9.61 12.37 32.40
C LEU A 429 -9.55 13.91 32.36
N SER A 430 -8.53 14.45 31.68
CA SER A 430 -8.37 15.92 31.51
C SER A 430 -9.45 16.48 30.58
N ALA A 431 -9.83 15.76 29.51
CA ALA A 431 -10.94 16.16 28.63
C ALA A 431 -12.29 16.16 29.38
N PHE A 432 -12.49 15.17 30.24
CA PHE A 432 -13.67 15.11 31.12
C PHE A 432 -13.74 16.28 32.06
N MET A 433 -12.64 16.61 32.74
CA MET A 433 -12.55 17.78 33.62
C MET A 433 -12.72 19.11 32.85
N ALA A 434 -12.11 19.21 31.65
CA ALA A 434 -12.24 20.38 30.80
C ALA A 434 -13.69 20.64 30.40
N SER A 435 -14.41 19.59 30.02
CA SER A 435 -15.83 19.71 29.65
C SER A 435 -16.70 20.24 30.79
N ILE A 436 -16.48 19.78 32.03
CA ILE A 436 -17.23 20.23 33.20
C ILE A 436 -16.90 21.69 33.56
N VAL A 437 -15.62 22.02 33.59
CA VAL A 437 -15.15 23.35 33.98
C VAL A 437 -15.56 24.40 32.94
N LEU A 438 -15.36 24.16 31.65
CA LEU A 438 -15.79 25.03 30.57
C LEU A 438 -17.31 25.25 30.59
N GLY A 439 -18.10 24.19 30.76
CA GLY A 439 -19.55 24.29 30.89
C GLY A 439 -20.01 25.09 32.12
N SER A 440 -19.24 25.08 33.23
CA SER A 440 -19.56 25.84 34.43
C SER A 440 -19.34 27.36 34.29
N VAL A 441 -18.44 27.77 33.37
CA VAL A 441 -18.13 29.21 33.11
C VAL A 441 -18.97 29.75 31.94
N GLU A 442 -19.58 28.89 31.13
CA GLU A 442 -20.39 29.31 29.99
C GLU A 442 -21.61 30.15 30.46
N ILE A 443 -21.69 31.38 29.95
CA ILE A 443 -22.84 32.26 30.21
C ILE A 443 -24.01 31.75 29.37
N LYS A 444 -24.98 31.06 29.99
CA LYS A 444 -26.21 30.65 29.30
C LYS A 444 -26.85 31.88 28.66
N LYS A 445 -26.68 32.10 27.39
CA LYS A 445 -27.50 33.04 26.62
C LYS A 445 -28.93 32.55 26.73
N ARG A 446 -29.76 33.35 27.44
CA ARG A 446 -31.20 33.12 27.53
C ARG A 446 -31.72 32.85 26.13
N GLN A 447 -32.18 31.64 25.85
CA GLN A 447 -32.77 31.29 24.56
C GLN A 447 -33.92 32.28 24.33
N LYS A 448 -33.70 33.28 23.47
CA LYS A 448 -34.82 34.07 22.95
C LYS A 448 -35.66 33.06 22.19
N ASN A 449 -36.91 32.85 22.66
CA ASN A 449 -37.93 32.21 21.85
C ASN A 449 -37.95 32.91 20.49
N VAL A 450 -37.34 32.33 19.49
CA VAL A 450 -37.40 32.79 18.12
C VAL A 450 -38.81 32.45 17.68
N GLN A 451 -39.75 33.36 17.92
CA GLN A 451 -40.99 33.35 17.16
C GLN A 451 -40.59 33.24 15.68
N ALA A 452 -41.27 32.35 14.97
CA ALA A 452 -41.08 32.11 13.55
C ALA A 452 -41.30 33.39 12.73
N GLY A 453 -40.34 34.29 12.77
CA GLY A 453 -40.25 35.50 11.98
C GLY A 453 -38.95 35.46 11.22
N TYR A 454 -39.06 35.37 9.91
CA TYR A 454 -37.97 35.41 8.96
C TYR A 454 -36.96 36.52 9.31
N ARG A 455 -35.84 36.18 9.92
CA ARG A 455 -34.68 37.07 9.88
C ARG A 455 -34.17 36.99 8.42
N ARG A 456 -34.50 38.01 7.65
CA ARG A 456 -34.04 38.15 6.27
C ARG A 456 -32.53 38.34 6.30
N THR A 457 -31.80 37.27 6.03
CA THR A 457 -30.36 37.34 5.70
C THR A 457 -30.21 38.06 4.35
N PRO A 458 -29.05 38.67 4.04
CA PRO A 458 -28.79 39.27 2.73
C PRO A 458 -29.11 38.31 1.58
N PHE A 459 -28.81 37.02 1.78
CA PHE A 459 -29.16 35.93 0.86
C PHE A 459 -30.68 35.74 0.71
N GLY A 460 -31.43 35.86 1.78
CA GLY A 460 -32.90 35.82 1.75
C GLY A 460 -33.52 36.97 0.96
N TYR A 461 -32.91 38.17 0.98
CA TYR A 461 -33.32 39.30 0.13
C TYR A 461 -33.02 38.99 -1.35
N PHE A 462 -31.85 38.42 -1.66
CA PHE A 462 -31.47 38.05 -2.99
C PHE A 462 -32.43 36.98 -3.58
N ILE A 463 -32.74 35.93 -2.82
CA ILE A 463 -33.70 34.91 -3.22
C ILE A 463 -35.11 35.50 -3.43
N LYS A 464 -35.55 36.40 -2.50
CA LYS A 464 -36.83 37.08 -2.64
C LYS A 464 -36.91 37.94 -3.91
N PHE A 465 -35.80 38.64 -4.24
CA PHE A 465 -35.71 39.43 -5.48
C PHE A 465 -35.88 38.57 -6.74
N ILE A 466 -35.18 37.41 -6.76
CA ILE A 466 -35.26 36.47 -7.90
C ILE A 466 -36.62 35.79 -7.94
N ALA A 467 -37.09 35.20 -6.84
CA ALA A 467 -38.30 34.38 -6.82
C ALA A 467 -39.60 35.22 -6.68
N GLY A 468 -39.51 36.48 -6.23
CA GLY A 468 -40.68 37.35 -6.00
C GLY A 468 -41.21 38.05 -7.25
N ASN A 469 -40.45 38.06 -8.35
CA ASN A 469 -40.87 38.67 -9.62
C ASN A 469 -41.11 37.56 -10.67
N PRO A 470 -42.24 37.59 -11.42
CA PRO A 470 -42.53 36.50 -12.37
C PRO A 470 -41.56 36.43 -13.54
N ILE A 471 -40.87 37.52 -13.87
CA ILE A 471 -39.93 37.60 -15.00
C ILE A 471 -38.50 37.17 -14.59
N MET A 472 -38.10 37.42 -13.34
CA MET A 472 -36.72 37.15 -12.84
C MET A 472 -36.31 35.68 -12.89
N PRO A 473 -37.15 34.67 -12.59
CA PRO A 473 -36.81 33.28 -12.76
C PRO A 473 -36.46 32.90 -14.20
N LEU A 474 -37.19 33.48 -15.17
CA LEU A 474 -36.92 33.27 -16.61
C LEU A 474 -35.56 33.87 -17.03
N ILE A 475 -35.26 35.07 -16.54
CA ILE A 475 -33.94 35.71 -16.76
C ILE A 475 -32.81 34.89 -16.11
N ALA A 476 -33.03 34.36 -14.91
CA ALA A 476 -32.06 33.52 -14.23
C ALA A 476 -31.78 32.22 -15.00
N ILE A 477 -32.84 31.55 -15.49
CA ILE A 477 -32.70 30.34 -16.33
C ILE A 477 -31.98 30.69 -17.64
N GLY A 478 -32.37 31.77 -18.32
CA GLY A 478 -31.68 32.24 -19.53
C GLY A 478 -30.20 32.58 -19.27
N GLY A 479 -29.91 33.19 -18.15
CA GLY A 479 -28.54 33.48 -17.71
C GLY A 479 -27.70 32.20 -17.49
N VAL A 480 -28.28 31.19 -16.85
CA VAL A 480 -27.61 29.88 -16.66
C VAL A 480 -27.35 29.19 -17.99
N ILE A 481 -28.34 29.16 -18.86
CA ILE A 481 -28.22 28.55 -20.22
C ILE A 481 -27.14 29.31 -21.02
N GLY A 482 -27.16 30.65 -21.00
CA GLY A 482 -26.18 31.48 -21.68
C GLY A 482 -24.78 31.27 -21.15
N PHE A 483 -24.63 31.22 -19.84
CA PHE A 483 -23.34 30.95 -19.18
C PHE A 483 -22.79 29.56 -19.49
N THR A 484 -23.66 28.54 -19.46
CA THR A 484 -23.29 27.16 -19.82
C THR A 484 -22.85 27.09 -21.29
N SER A 485 -23.61 27.72 -22.20
CA SER A 485 -23.29 27.78 -23.63
C SER A 485 -21.94 28.52 -23.86
N PHE A 486 -21.70 29.60 -23.15
CA PHE A 486 -20.42 30.32 -23.19
C PHE A 486 -19.24 29.44 -22.74
N ILE A 487 -19.40 28.70 -21.64
CA ILE A 487 -18.36 27.75 -21.15
C ILE A 487 -18.09 26.69 -22.21
N PHE A 488 -19.14 26.03 -22.78
CA PHE A 488 -18.97 25.02 -23.80
C PHE A 488 -18.28 25.54 -25.06
N THR A 489 -18.60 26.74 -25.48
CA THR A 489 -18.00 27.36 -26.66
C THR A 489 -16.53 27.71 -26.40
N THR A 490 -16.22 28.23 -25.23
CA THR A 490 -14.84 28.58 -24.82
C THR A 490 -13.99 27.33 -24.66
N PHE A 491 -14.52 26.29 -24.04
CA PHE A 491 -13.84 25.00 -23.88
C PHE A 491 -13.58 24.33 -25.23
N GLY A 492 -14.57 24.32 -26.14
CA GLY A 492 -14.41 23.74 -27.48
C GLY A 492 -13.35 24.45 -28.34
N LYS A 493 -13.14 25.77 -28.12
CA LYS A 493 -12.11 26.54 -28.86
C LYS A 493 -10.72 26.44 -28.24
N ASN A 494 -10.62 26.29 -26.92
CA ASN A 494 -9.36 26.33 -26.15
C ASN A 494 -9.02 24.99 -25.47
N ASN A 495 -9.52 23.87 -26.01
CA ASN A 495 -9.18 22.55 -25.48
C ASN A 495 -7.76 22.16 -25.89
N TYR A 496 -6.91 21.85 -24.92
CA TYR A 496 -5.53 21.39 -25.10
C TYR A 496 -5.41 19.89 -25.43
N GLY A 497 -6.52 19.19 -25.65
CA GLY A 497 -6.54 17.76 -25.91
C GLY A 497 -6.92 16.94 -24.69
N VAL A 498 -6.92 15.61 -24.87
CA VAL A 498 -7.19 14.64 -23.80
C VAL A 498 -5.99 13.72 -23.70
N GLU A 499 -5.30 13.75 -22.59
CA GLU A 499 -4.20 12.86 -22.27
C GLU A 499 -4.63 11.87 -21.18
N PHE A 500 -4.27 10.59 -21.36
CA PHE A 500 -4.59 9.56 -20.38
C PHE A 500 -3.66 9.60 -19.17
N PHE A 501 -2.38 9.87 -19.42
CA PHE A 501 -1.37 10.05 -18.37
C PHE A 501 -0.91 11.50 -18.36
N VAL A 502 -0.96 12.13 -17.21
CA VAL A 502 -0.39 13.47 -17.01
C VAL A 502 1.12 13.32 -16.95
N GLU A 503 1.86 14.24 -17.59
CA GLU A 503 3.30 14.34 -17.43
C GLU A 503 3.63 14.62 -15.96
N GLY A 504 4.27 13.65 -15.30
CA GLY A 504 4.76 13.74 -13.93
C GLY A 504 6.27 13.69 -13.90
N GLU A 505 6.88 14.16 -12.82
CA GLU A 505 8.32 13.95 -12.61
C GLU A 505 8.56 12.43 -12.41
N PRO A 506 9.40 11.80 -13.26
CA PRO A 506 9.66 10.38 -13.15
C PRO A 506 10.50 10.08 -11.90
N GLU A 507 10.06 9.11 -11.09
CA GLU A 507 10.85 8.63 -9.96
C GLU A 507 12.10 7.86 -10.39
N GLN A 508 12.09 7.33 -11.63
CA GLN A 508 13.18 6.56 -12.22
C GLN A 508 13.42 7.00 -13.67
N ALA A 509 14.67 7.19 -14.02
CA ALA A 509 15.08 7.45 -15.39
C ALA A 509 15.79 6.21 -15.96
N ILE A 510 15.32 5.71 -17.11
CA ILE A 510 15.97 4.65 -17.85
C ILE A 510 16.72 5.29 -19.02
N VAL A 511 18.04 5.23 -18.98
CA VAL A 511 18.89 5.74 -20.05
C VAL A 511 19.30 4.61 -20.98
N TYR A 512 18.89 4.68 -22.23
CA TYR A 512 19.27 3.73 -23.28
C TYR A 512 20.45 4.27 -24.08
N VAL A 513 21.59 3.60 -24.00
CA VAL A 513 22.76 3.92 -24.83
C VAL A 513 22.74 3.00 -26.04
N LYS A 514 22.46 3.56 -27.23
CA LYS A 514 22.48 2.84 -28.51
C LYS A 514 23.75 3.18 -29.27
N ALA A 515 24.56 2.17 -29.52
CA ALA A 515 25.75 2.29 -30.36
C ALA A 515 25.44 1.85 -31.81
N ARG A 516 26.13 2.49 -32.77
CA ARG A 516 26.09 2.10 -34.19
C ARG A 516 27.18 1.04 -34.43
N GLY A 517 26.85 -0.01 -35.16
CA GLY A 517 27.78 -1.09 -35.52
C GLY A 517 27.73 -2.30 -34.59
N ASN A 518 28.54 -3.30 -34.92
CA ASN A 518 28.61 -4.57 -34.20
C ASN A 518 29.69 -4.48 -33.12
N LEU A 519 29.39 -3.79 -32.03
CA LEU A 519 30.32 -3.62 -30.91
C LEU A 519 30.39 -4.88 -30.04
N SER A 520 31.60 -5.20 -29.61
CA SER A 520 31.84 -6.22 -28.59
C SER A 520 31.22 -5.82 -27.24
N LEU A 521 31.02 -6.77 -26.35
CA LEU A 521 30.49 -6.50 -25.01
C LEU A 521 31.35 -5.48 -24.25
N THR A 522 32.68 -5.58 -24.38
CA THR A 522 33.64 -4.68 -23.73
C THR A 522 33.48 -3.23 -24.24
N GLU A 523 33.33 -3.04 -25.55
CA GLU A 523 33.12 -1.73 -26.14
C GLU A 523 31.77 -1.10 -25.72
N LYS A 524 30.71 -1.94 -25.66
CA LYS A 524 29.40 -1.50 -25.13
C LYS A 524 29.51 -1.08 -23.67
N ASP A 525 30.25 -1.84 -22.87
CA ASP A 525 30.46 -1.56 -21.46
C ASP A 525 31.22 -0.25 -21.23
N ILE A 526 32.22 0.05 -22.03
CA ILE A 526 32.97 1.33 -21.99
C ILE A 526 32.02 2.50 -22.30
N LEU A 527 31.17 2.36 -23.33
CA LEU A 527 30.19 3.41 -23.67
C LEU A 527 29.16 3.66 -22.58
N VAL A 528 28.73 2.62 -21.88
CA VAL A 528 27.76 2.78 -20.78
C VAL A 528 28.40 3.42 -19.54
N ARG A 529 29.71 3.29 -19.35
CA ARG A 529 30.45 3.89 -18.23
C ARG A 529 30.78 5.38 -18.44
N GLN A 530 30.80 5.86 -19.68
CA GLN A 530 30.97 7.28 -20.02
C GLN A 530 29.69 8.09 -19.76
#